data_1bdb5a97836b7d40ff9eb8a82ced2c3c
#
_entry.id   1bdb5a97836b7d40ff9eb8a82ced2c3c
#
_cell.length_a   1.000
_cell.length_b   1.000
_cell.length_c   1.000
_cell.angle_alpha   90.00
_cell.angle_beta   90.00
_cell.angle_gamma   90.00
#
_symmetry.space_group_name_H-M   'P 1'
#
loop_
_entity.id
_entity.type
_entity.pdbx_description
1 polymer ?
#
loop_
_entity_poly.entity_id
_entity_poly.type
_entity_poly.pdbx_seq_one_letter_code
_entity_poly.pdbx_strand_id
1 'polypeptide(L)'
;MDYGLKNLGNTCYMNSIIQCIRYTGLLSLDDDDFIQNCIKTEKRNEFGLMREWLRLQKSFIIENDTKCVNPIDFYKSFAQNISRSEYTFVGFEQNDAGEFITILFDLLHKCLKYKIKLSVQGDIKNNLDRIAVDSIDYWKKFFENEYSYLIQSTYSQLLSITSCPKCDYSTRNHDPIQIITLHMKPQFETIYDMLSHYTSVETLDSDNSWKCDKCKENVNPEKKIVFWNLSDILIIQIKRYDSNLKKIDRHIGFPILLNMNKFCMNYAEQSMTYKLCSISVQSGSLNGGHYYAICNTDIDNKWKVFNDSNVFDIDFSDMMQQKPYCLFYKRI
;
A
#
# COMPACT_ATOMS: atom_id res chain seq x y z
N MET A 1 -0.97 11.16 21.43
CA MET A 1 -0.92 10.23 22.58
C MET A 1 -0.73 8.81 22.10
N ASP A 2 0.05 8.00 22.81
CA ASP A 2 0.45 6.66 22.38
C ASP A 2 -0.45 5.62 23.04
N TYR A 3 -1.58 5.34 22.39
CA TYR A 3 -2.58 4.38 22.88
C TYR A 3 -2.44 3.06 22.12
N GLY A 4 -2.44 1.93 22.86
CA GLY A 4 -2.59 0.59 22.31
C GLY A 4 -4.02 0.31 21.83
N LEU A 5 -4.22 -0.83 21.19
CA LEU A 5 -5.51 -1.35 20.75
C LEU A 5 -5.80 -2.69 21.40
N LYS A 6 -7.00 -2.85 21.95
CA LYS A 6 -7.41 -4.13 22.52
C LYS A 6 -7.47 -5.21 21.43
N ASN A 7 -6.84 -6.36 21.66
CA ASN A 7 -7.02 -7.53 20.81
C ASN A 7 -8.39 -8.18 21.12
N LEU A 8 -9.20 -8.34 20.09
CA LEU A 8 -10.56 -8.88 20.19
C LEU A 8 -10.64 -10.40 19.95
N GLY A 9 -9.48 -11.05 19.85
CA GLY A 9 -9.32 -12.44 19.44
C GLY A 9 -8.77 -12.51 18.01
N ASN A 10 -7.49 -12.85 17.87
CA ASN A 10 -6.75 -12.93 16.60
C ASN A 10 -6.79 -11.65 15.72
N THR A 11 -7.09 -10.47 16.28
CA THR A 11 -7.16 -9.19 15.54
C THR A 11 -5.86 -8.39 15.56
N CYS A 12 -4.74 -9.01 15.92
CA CYS A 12 -3.43 -8.35 15.96
C CYS A 12 -3.01 -7.79 14.58
N TYR A 13 -3.35 -8.47 13.47
CA TYR A 13 -3.13 -7.97 12.11
C TYR A 13 -3.82 -6.62 11.89
N MET A 14 -5.09 -6.49 12.30
CA MET A 14 -5.88 -5.27 12.21
C MET A 14 -5.27 -4.17 13.10
N ASN A 15 -4.96 -4.49 14.35
CA ASN A 15 -4.38 -3.54 15.31
C ASN A 15 -3.05 -2.98 14.80
N SER A 16 -2.17 -3.85 14.28
CA SER A 16 -0.89 -3.45 13.70
C SER A 16 -1.08 -2.47 12.53
N ILE A 17 -1.98 -2.78 11.59
CA ILE A 17 -2.20 -1.94 10.41
C ILE A 17 -2.87 -0.61 10.78
N ILE A 18 -3.85 -0.60 11.69
CA ILE A 18 -4.48 0.64 12.15
C ILE A 18 -3.43 1.58 12.76
N GLN A 19 -2.51 1.07 13.59
CA GLN A 19 -1.42 1.87 14.13
C GLN A 19 -0.48 2.37 13.03
N CYS A 20 -0.12 1.51 12.07
CA CYS A 20 0.72 1.92 10.94
C CYS A 20 0.07 3.06 10.13
N ILE A 21 -1.20 2.94 9.76
CA ILE A 21 -1.94 3.97 9.04
C ILE A 21 -1.97 5.27 9.84
N ARG A 22 -2.28 5.21 11.14
CA ARG A 22 -2.37 6.36 12.02
C ARG A 22 -1.09 7.20 12.02
N TYR A 23 0.08 6.55 12.07
CA TYR A 23 1.37 7.25 12.12
C TYR A 23 1.91 7.70 10.76
N THR A 24 1.25 7.37 9.65
CA THR A 24 1.49 8.04 8.36
C THR A 24 0.75 9.38 8.25
N GLY A 25 -0.23 9.63 9.10
CA GLY A 25 -1.18 10.72 8.97
C GLY A 25 -2.28 10.47 7.93
N LEU A 26 -2.29 9.30 7.27
CA LEU A 26 -3.36 8.91 6.34
C LEU A 26 -4.68 8.73 7.09
N LEU A 27 -5.77 9.29 6.54
CA LEU A 27 -7.11 9.25 7.16
C LEU A 27 -7.14 9.87 8.57
N SER A 28 -6.26 10.85 8.82
CA SER A 28 -6.17 11.57 10.10
C SER A 28 -7.24 12.66 10.20
N LEU A 29 -7.67 12.95 11.43
CA LEU A 29 -8.55 14.09 11.72
C LEU A 29 -7.87 15.45 11.51
N ASP A 30 -6.55 15.48 11.42
CA ASP A 30 -5.74 16.68 11.16
C ASP A 30 -5.46 16.88 9.66
N ASP A 31 -5.98 16.03 8.77
CA ASP A 31 -5.81 16.12 7.32
C ASP A 31 -7.03 16.79 6.69
N ASP A 32 -6.86 18.02 6.24
CA ASP A 32 -7.95 18.84 5.69
C ASP A 32 -8.56 18.24 4.43
N ASP A 33 -7.76 17.67 3.52
CA ASP A 33 -8.25 17.04 2.29
C ASP A 33 -9.11 15.81 2.59
N PHE A 34 -8.69 15.01 3.58
CA PHE A 34 -9.48 13.89 4.05
C PHE A 34 -10.80 14.35 4.67
N ILE A 35 -10.76 15.36 5.56
CA ILE A 35 -11.97 15.88 6.22
C ILE A 35 -12.93 16.48 5.20
N GLN A 36 -12.44 17.24 4.21
CA GLN A 36 -13.28 17.77 3.12
C GLN A 36 -13.92 16.66 2.30
N ASN A 37 -13.21 15.57 2.02
CA ASN A 37 -13.82 14.41 1.35
C ASN A 37 -14.90 13.75 2.21
N CYS A 38 -14.70 13.62 3.52
CA CYS A 38 -15.71 13.11 4.44
C CYS A 38 -16.98 13.97 4.43
N ILE A 39 -16.85 15.28 4.56
CA ILE A 39 -17.97 16.23 4.52
C ILE A 39 -18.76 16.08 3.22
N LYS A 40 -18.07 15.98 2.07
CA LYS A 40 -18.68 15.83 0.76
C LYS A 40 -19.52 14.55 0.61
N THR A 41 -19.18 13.49 1.34
CA THR A 41 -19.77 12.16 1.20
C THR A 41 -20.59 11.69 2.40
N GLU A 42 -20.60 12.41 3.52
CA GLU A 42 -21.19 12.03 4.81
C GLU A 42 -22.68 11.63 4.73
N LYS A 43 -23.45 12.27 3.85
CA LYS A 43 -24.89 12.02 3.70
C LYS A 43 -25.24 10.70 3.01
N ARG A 44 -24.25 9.91 2.58
CA ARG A 44 -24.46 8.63 1.91
C ARG A 44 -24.76 7.52 2.91
N ASN A 45 -25.58 6.56 2.50
CA ASN A 45 -25.91 5.40 3.33
C ASN A 45 -24.70 4.50 3.59
N GLU A 46 -23.74 4.46 2.65
CA GLU A 46 -22.51 3.66 2.74
C GLU A 46 -21.47 4.22 3.73
N PHE A 47 -21.66 5.42 4.24
CA PHE A 47 -20.71 6.10 5.13
C PHE A 47 -20.55 5.48 6.52
N GLY A 48 -21.25 4.37 6.81
CA GLY A 48 -21.24 3.74 8.13
C GLY A 48 -19.87 3.34 8.65
N LEU A 49 -19.06 2.65 7.84
CA LEU A 49 -17.70 2.24 8.22
C LEU A 49 -16.78 3.43 8.44
N MET A 50 -16.87 4.46 7.60
CA MET A 50 -16.08 5.67 7.76
C MET A 50 -16.42 6.41 9.06
N ARG A 51 -17.68 6.41 9.46
CA ARG A 51 -18.13 6.98 10.73
C ARG A 51 -17.47 6.29 11.93
N GLU A 52 -17.40 4.95 11.89
CA GLU A 52 -16.71 4.19 12.95
C GLU A 52 -15.18 4.38 12.90
N TRP A 53 -14.59 4.56 11.71
CA TRP A 53 -13.19 4.96 11.59
C TRP A 53 -12.92 6.31 12.26
N LEU A 54 -13.73 7.33 11.98
CA LEU A 54 -13.60 8.66 12.60
C LEU A 54 -13.79 8.60 14.12
N ARG A 55 -14.71 7.77 14.63
CA ARG A 55 -14.88 7.53 16.08
C ARG A 55 -13.64 6.88 16.69
N LEU A 56 -13.09 5.88 16.01
CA LEU A 56 -11.86 5.22 16.44
C LEU A 56 -10.69 6.22 16.50
N GLN A 57 -10.53 7.08 15.46
CA GLN A 57 -9.49 8.13 15.48
C GLN A 57 -9.68 9.11 16.65
N LYS A 58 -10.90 9.53 16.91
CA LYS A 58 -11.21 10.40 18.07
C LYS A 58 -10.85 9.75 19.40
N SER A 59 -11.04 8.44 19.56
CA SER A 59 -10.71 7.73 20.80
C SER A 59 -9.21 7.69 21.13
N PHE A 60 -8.33 7.92 20.16
CA PHE A 60 -6.90 8.08 20.39
C PHE A 60 -6.49 9.46 20.91
N ILE A 61 -7.39 10.43 20.91
CA ILE A 61 -7.15 11.79 21.35
C ILE A 61 -7.67 12.00 22.79
N ILE A 62 -8.72 11.28 23.15
CA ILE A 62 -9.38 11.39 24.44
C ILE A 62 -8.54 10.66 25.49
N GLU A 63 -8.12 11.39 26.54
CA GLU A 63 -7.40 10.79 27.66
C GLU A 63 -8.22 9.68 28.35
N ASN A 64 -7.58 8.53 28.55
CA ASN A 64 -8.11 7.45 29.36
C ASN A 64 -7.01 6.83 30.22
N ASP A 65 -7.35 6.35 31.40
CA ASP A 65 -6.41 5.81 32.39
C ASP A 65 -5.71 4.53 31.90
N THR A 66 -6.34 3.78 31.00
CA THR A 66 -5.83 2.48 30.53
C THR A 66 -4.82 2.62 29.39
N LYS A 67 -4.71 3.79 28.76
CA LYS A 67 -3.92 4.03 27.55
C LYS A 67 -4.17 2.97 26.47
N CYS A 68 -5.39 2.43 26.41
CA CYS A 68 -5.80 1.39 25.48
C CYS A 68 -7.20 1.70 24.92
N VAL A 69 -7.34 1.63 23.60
CA VAL A 69 -8.60 1.85 22.89
C VAL A 69 -9.20 0.50 22.53
N ASN A 70 -10.54 0.38 22.68
CA ASN A 70 -11.29 -0.81 22.25
C ASN A 70 -11.85 -0.60 20.84
N PRO A 71 -11.35 -1.30 19.79
CA PRO A 71 -11.78 -1.11 18.42
C PRO A 71 -13.06 -1.89 18.06
N ILE A 72 -13.85 -2.37 19.02
CA ILE A 72 -14.95 -3.32 18.80
C ILE A 72 -16.01 -2.80 17.82
N ASP A 73 -16.38 -1.52 17.91
CA ASP A 73 -17.45 -0.96 17.05
C ASP A 73 -16.97 -0.80 15.62
N PHE A 74 -15.72 -0.36 15.43
CA PHE A 74 -15.06 -0.36 14.12
C PHE A 74 -15.00 -1.79 13.54
N TYR A 75 -14.55 -2.77 14.33
CA TYR A 75 -14.49 -4.16 13.90
C TYR A 75 -15.85 -4.71 13.49
N LYS A 76 -16.92 -4.48 14.27
CA LYS A 76 -18.28 -4.89 13.93
C LYS A 76 -18.75 -4.29 12.62
N SER A 77 -18.51 -2.99 12.42
CA SER A 77 -18.87 -2.29 11.17
C SER A 77 -18.09 -2.84 9.99
N PHE A 78 -16.77 -3.10 10.15
CA PHE A 78 -15.93 -3.72 9.13
C PHE A 78 -16.45 -5.12 8.76
N ALA A 79 -16.68 -6.00 9.74
CA ALA A 79 -17.20 -7.36 9.52
C ALA A 79 -18.57 -7.35 8.83
N GLN A 80 -19.46 -6.42 9.19
CA GLN A 80 -20.75 -6.25 8.54
C GLN A 80 -20.63 -5.84 7.06
N ASN A 81 -19.67 -4.98 6.73
CA ASN A 81 -19.42 -4.60 5.33
C ASN A 81 -18.86 -5.77 4.53
N ILE A 82 -17.96 -6.57 5.11
CA ILE A 82 -17.42 -7.79 4.48
C ILE A 82 -18.54 -8.78 4.18
N SER A 83 -19.43 -9.05 5.13
CA SER A 83 -20.53 -10.01 4.93
C SER A 83 -21.50 -9.64 3.80
N ARG A 84 -21.46 -8.39 3.35
CA ARG A 84 -22.23 -7.86 2.22
C ARG A 84 -21.42 -7.73 0.93
N SER A 85 -20.18 -8.14 0.94
CA SER A 85 -19.25 -8.07 -0.17
C SER A 85 -18.89 -9.47 -0.66
N GLU A 86 -18.09 -9.57 -1.72
CA GLU A 86 -17.57 -10.83 -2.26
C GLU A 86 -16.29 -11.32 -1.55
N TYR A 87 -15.85 -10.59 -0.51
CA TYR A 87 -14.64 -10.96 0.23
C TYR A 87 -14.88 -12.16 1.14
N THR A 88 -13.92 -13.09 1.14
CA THR A 88 -13.94 -14.30 1.98
C THR A 88 -13.18 -14.12 3.31
N PHE A 89 -12.99 -12.89 3.73
CA PHE A 89 -12.26 -12.56 4.95
C PHE A 89 -13.04 -13.05 6.19
N VAL A 90 -12.45 -13.96 6.96
CA VAL A 90 -13.16 -14.65 8.04
C VAL A 90 -12.84 -14.00 9.39
N GLY A 91 -13.80 -13.37 9.97
CA GLY A 91 -13.99 -12.77 11.30
C GLY A 91 -12.81 -12.83 12.28
N PHE A 92 -12.93 -13.68 13.30
CA PHE A 92 -11.93 -13.81 14.38
C PHE A 92 -10.78 -14.81 14.09
N GLU A 93 -10.59 -15.21 12.84
CA GLU A 93 -9.43 -15.99 12.44
C GLU A 93 -8.21 -15.11 12.19
N GLN A 94 -7.04 -15.73 12.14
CA GLN A 94 -5.82 -15.04 11.75
C GLN A 94 -5.86 -14.74 10.25
N ASN A 95 -5.68 -13.47 9.90
CA ASN A 95 -5.72 -13.01 8.52
C ASN A 95 -4.38 -12.34 8.12
N ASP A 96 -4.16 -12.23 6.81
CA ASP A 96 -3.01 -11.52 6.25
C ASP A 96 -3.20 -10.01 6.40
N ALA A 97 -2.17 -9.33 6.92
CA ALA A 97 -2.21 -7.87 7.13
C ALA A 97 -2.27 -7.09 5.80
N GLY A 98 -1.65 -7.59 4.72
CA GLY A 98 -1.73 -6.98 3.40
C GLY A 98 -3.11 -7.12 2.78
N GLU A 99 -3.75 -8.28 2.95
CA GLU A 99 -5.14 -8.49 2.54
C GLU A 99 -6.08 -7.56 3.31
N PHE A 100 -5.88 -7.43 4.62
CA PHE A 100 -6.66 -6.48 5.43
C PHE A 100 -6.53 -5.04 4.92
N ILE A 101 -5.33 -4.56 4.56
CA ILE A 101 -5.14 -3.22 3.99
C ILE A 101 -5.97 -3.06 2.73
N THR A 102 -5.88 -4.02 1.81
CA THR A 102 -6.59 -3.97 0.51
C THR A 102 -8.10 -3.89 0.70
N ILE A 103 -8.66 -4.75 1.55
CA ILE A 103 -10.10 -4.79 1.82
C ILE A 103 -10.55 -3.52 2.56
N LEU A 104 -9.81 -3.10 3.59
CA LEU A 104 -10.11 -1.89 4.35
C LEU A 104 -10.18 -0.66 3.43
N PHE A 105 -9.18 -0.49 2.57
CA PHE A 105 -9.13 0.67 1.70
C PHE A 105 -10.19 0.64 0.60
N ASP A 106 -10.54 -0.54 0.08
CA ASP A 106 -11.67 -0.67 -0.85
C ASP A 106 -12.99 -0.28 -0.19
N LEU A 107 -13.26 -0.79 1.01
CA LEU A 107 -14.47 -0.46 1.76
C LEU A 107 -14.54 1.02 2.14
N LEU A 108 -13.42 1.62 2.57
CA LEU A 108 -13.36 3.06 2.87
C LEU A 108 -13.45 3.91 1.59
N HIS A 109 -12.86 3.45 0.47
CA HIS A 109 -13.05 4.11 -0.82
C HIS A 109 -14.53 4.16 -1.22
N LYS A 110 -15.27 3.06 -1.07
CA LYS A 110 -16.74 3.04 -1.31
C LYS A 110 -17.50 4.07 -0.49
N CYS A 111 -17.05 4.34 0.75
CA CYS A 111 -17.60 5.40 1.58
C CYS A 111 -17.28 6.81 1.05
N LEU A 112 -16.07 7.02 0.55
CA LEU A 112 -15.50 8.34 0.20
C LEU A 112 -15.62 8.71 -1.28
N LYS A 113 -15.96 7.75 -2.15
CA LYS A 113 -15.93 7.95 -3.60
C LYS A 113 -16.97 8.97 -4.08
N TYR A 114 -16.61 9.71 -5.13
CA TYR A 114 -17.50 10.59 -5.87
C TYR A 114 -17.07 10.66 -7.34
N LYS A 115 -18.02 11.00 -8.22
CA LYS A 115 -17.73 11.11 -9.67
C LYS A 115 -16.99 12.41 -9.96
N ILE A 116 -15.99 12.31 -10.83
CA ILE A 116 -15.21 13.44 -11.35
C ILE A 116 -15.22 13.43 -12.87
N LYS A 117 -14.89 14.56 -13.46
CA LYS A 117 -14.58 14.68 -14.89
C LYS A 117 -13.10 15.02 -15.04
N LEU A 118 -12.35 14.11 -15.63
CA LEU A 118 -10.96 14.33 -15.99
C LEU A 118 -10.88 14.65 -17.49
N SER A 119 -10.21 15.74 -17.84
CA SER A 119 -9.89 16.09 -19.23
C SER A 119 -8.40 16.37 -19.35
N VAL A 120 -7.82 15.93 -20.45
CA VAL A 120 -6.44 16.27 -20.83
C VAL A 120 -6.51 17.41 -21.83
N GLN A 121 -5.68 18.45 -21.64
CA GLN A 121 -5.56 19.58 -22.55
C GLN A 121 -4.10 19.69 -23.02
N GLY A 122 -3.91 20.14 -24.26
CA GLY A 122 -2.60 20.34 -24.87
C GLY A 122 -2.34 19.40 -26.05
N ASP A 123 -1.20 19.61 -26.73
CA ASP A 123 -0.79 18.83 -27.90
C ASP A 123 0.22 17.77 -27.52
N ILE A 124 0.10 16.57 -28.12
CA ILE A 124 1.08 15.50 -28.01
C ILE A 124 2.27 15.83 -28.89
N LYS A 125 3.41 16.20 -28.31
CA LYS A 125 4.62 16.60 -29.02
C LYS A 125 5.66 15.48 -29.13
N ASN A 126 5.63 14.54 -28.21
CA ASN A 126 6.62 13.47 -28.13
C ASN A 126 6.01 12.18 -27.56
N ASN A 127 6.83 11.12 -27.46
CA ASN A 127 6.39 9.83 -26.97
C ASN A 127 6.05 9.85 -25.47
N LEU A 128 6.71 10.70 -24.67
CA LEU A 128 6.43 10.82 -23.24
C LEU A 128 5.04 11.46 -23.00
N ASP A 129 4.66 12.46 -23.79
CA ASP A 129 3.31 13.06 -23.75
C ASP A 129 2.23 11.99 -24.05
N ARG A 130 2.50 11.12 -25.03
CA ARG A 130 1.58 10.01 -25.37
C ARG A 130 1.41 9.05 -24.21
N ILE A 131 2.52 8.64 -23.56
CA ILE A 131 2.48 7.79 -22.38
C ILE A 131 1.68 8.46 -21.25
N ALA A 132 1.85 9.78 -21.06
CA ALA A 132 1.11 10.53 -20.05
C ALA A 132 -0.41 10.55 -20.33
N VAL A 133 -0.81 10.76 -21.57
CA VAL A 133 -2.24 10.68 -21.96
C VAL A 133 -2.79 9.28 -21.76
N ASP A 134 -2.08 8.26 -22.23
CA ASP A 134 -2.48 6.86 -22.07
C ASP A 134 -2.65 6.54 -20.56
N SER A 135 -1.74 7.00 -19.70
CA SER A 135 -1.80 6.77 -18.25
C SER A 135 -3.08 7.31 -17.63
N ILE A 136 -3.52 8.50 -18.05
CA ILE A 136 -4.76 9.13 -17.56
C ILE A 136 -5.99 8.36 -18.04
N ASP A 137 -5.98 7.89 -19.29
CA ASP A 137 -7.10 7.13 -19.85
C ASP A 137 -7.25 5.75 -19.17
N TYR A 138 -6.13 5.07 -18.86
CA TYR A 138 -6.15 3.85 -18.04
C TYR A 138 -6.68 4.11 -16.63
N TRP A 139 -6.24 5.21 -16.00
CA TRP A 139 -6.70 5.63 -14.69
C TRP A 139 -8.22 5.89 -14.65
N LYS A 140 -8.74 6.65 -15.62
CA LYS A 140 -10.19 6.90 -15.78
C LYS A 140 -10.97 5.60 -15.93
N LYS A 141 -10.48 4.69 -16.78
CA LYS A 141 -11.12 3.40 -17.03
C LYS A 141 -11.14 2.52 -15.80
N PHE A 142 -10.02 2.43 -15.08
CA PHE A 142 -9.89 1.59 -13.88
C PHE A 142 -10.81 2.05 -12.76
N PHE A 143 -10.86 3.35 -12.49
CA PHE A 143 -11.68 3.91 -11.42
C PHE A 143 -13.08 4.36 -11.91
N GLU A 144 -13.50 4.08 -13.12
CA GLU A 144 -14.81 4.44 -13.68
C GLU A 144 -15.20 5.90 -13.48
N ASN A 145 -14.23 6.82 -13.56
CA ASN A 145 -14.33 8.24 -13.19
C ASN A 145 -14.72 8.49 -11.72
N GLU A 146 -14.58 7.52 -10.85
CA GLU A 146 -14.70 7.70 -9.41
C GLU A 146 -13.39 8.23 -8.82
N TYR A 147 -13.49 8.95 -7.73
CA TYR A 147 -12.37 9.55 -7.04
C TYR A 147 -12.61 9.55 -5.54
N SER A 148 -11.55 9.49 -4.77
CA SER A 148 -11.57 9.67 -3.32
C SER A 148 -10.19 10.10 -2.82
N TYR A 149 -10.14 10.62 -1.60
CA TYR A 149 -8.89 10.90 -0.90
C TYR A 149 -7.93 9.69 -0.89
N LEU A 150 -8.46 8.46 -0.71
CA LEU A 150 -7.64 7.25 -0.72
C LEU A 150 -6.99 6.97 -2.08
N ILE A 151 -7.70 7.19 -3.20
CA ILE A 151 -7.09 7.04 -4.52
C ILE A 151 -5.92 8.01 -4.67
N GLN A 152 -6.11 9.26 -4.29
CA GLN A 152 -5.07 10.29 -4.36
C GLN A 152 -3.84 9.92 -3.51
N SER A 153 -4.07 9.48 -2.28
CA SER A 153 -3.00 9.34 -1.29
C SER A 153 -2.26 8.01 -1.34
N THR A 154 -2.90 6.93 -1.85
CA THR A 154 -2.35 5.56 -1.72
C THR A 154 -2.15 4.82 -3.04
N TYR A 155 -2.78 5.25 -4.15
CA TYR A 155 -2.61 4.55 -5.41
C TYR A 155 -1.44 5.11 -6.20
N SER A 156 -0.54 4.23 -6.57
CA SER A 156 0.54 4.43 -7.55
C SER A 156 0.14 3.84 -8.89
N GLN A 157 0.89 4.15 -9.94
CA GLN A 157 0.67 3.56 -11.26
C GLN A 157 1.96 2.95 -11.79
N LEU A 158 1.89 1.70 -12.22
CA LEU A 158 2.94 1.02 -12.96
C LEU A 158 2.80 1.27 -14.44
N LEU A 159 3.93 1.36 -15.15
CA LEU A 159 4.03 1.25 -16.59
C LEU A 159 4.71 -0.07 -16.93
N SER A 160 3.97 -0.99 -17.54
CA SER A 160 4.47 -2.25 -18.06
C SER A 160 4.71 -2.10 -19.57
N ILE A 161 5.93 -2.37 -20.00
CA ILE A 161 6.37 -2.30 -21.41
C ILE A 161 6.73 -3.70 -21.85
N THR A 162 6.06 -4.18 -22.90
CA THR A 162 6.36 -5.49 -23.53
C THR A 162 6.91 -5.24 -24.92
N SER A 163 8.16 -5.66 -25.15
CA SER A 163 8.94 -5.37 -26.36
C SER A 163 9.24 -6.62 -27.16
N CYS A 164 9.18 -6.49 -28.48
CA CYS A 164 9.60 -7.55 -29.39
C CYS A 164 11.13 -7.58 -29.51
N PRO A 165 11.79 -8.72 -29.27
CA PRO A 165 13.26 -8.81 -29.39
C PRO A 165 13.76 -8.81 -30.85
N LYS A 166 12.84 -8.96 -31.85
CA LYS A 166 13.17 -9.00 -33.27
C LYS A 166 12.92 -7.69 -34.02
N CYS A 167 12.12 -6.80 -33.44
CA CYS A 167 11.83 -5.49 -34.02
C CYS A 167 11.59 -4.46 -32.91
N ASP A 168 11.46 -3.19 -33.29
CA ASP A 168 11.26 -2.08 -32.37
C ASP A 168 9.81 -1.89 -31.87
N TYR A 169 8.93 -2.89 -32.12
CA TYR A 169 7.54 -2.82 -31.66
C TYR A 169 7.43 -3.11 -30.17
N SER A 170 6.69 -2.27 -29.49
CA SER A 170 6.38 -2.47 -28.06
C SER A 170 4.94 -2.07 -27.76
N THR A 171 4.34 -2.77 -26.82
CA THR A 171 3.05 -2.42 -26.21
C THR A 171 3.24 -1.90 -24.80
N ARG A 172 2.27 -1.15 -24.32
CA ARG A 172 2.29 -0.54 -22.97
C ARG A 172 0.97 -0.79 -22.28
N ASN A 173 1.06 -0.99 -20.96
CA ASN A 173 -0.09 -1.08 -20.08
C ASN A 173 0.19 -0.26 -18.81
N HIS A 174 -0.84 0.37 -18.25
CA HIS A 174 -0.75 1.13 -17.02
C HIS A 174 -1.63 0.49 -15.96
N ASP A 175 -1.01 -0.02 -14.89
CA ASP A 175 -1.72 -0.74 -13.86
C ASP A 175 -1.69 0.08 -12.54
N PRO A 176 -2.85 0.55 -12.03
CA PRO A 176 -2.92 1.14 -10.71
C PRO A 176 -2.62 0.09 -9.64
N ILE A 177 -1.75 0.46 -8.70
CA ILE A 177 -1.38 -0.39 -7.56
C ILE A 177 -1.46 0.40 -6.26
N GLN A 178 -1.86 -0.29 -5.19
CA GLN A 178 -1.96 0.30 -3.85
C GLN A 178 -0.86 -0.21 -2.92
N ILE A 179 -0.46 -1.46 -3.07
CA ILE A 179 0.60 -2.10 -2.31
C ILE A 179 1.68 -2.58 -3.27
N ILE A 180 2.92 -2.16 -3.04
CA ILE A 180 4.08 -2.68 -3.76
C ILE A 180 4.49 -3.99 -3.10
N THR A 181 4.20 -5.11 -3.77
CA THR A 181 4.53 -6.44 -3.25
C THR A 181 5.88 -6.89 -3.78
N LEU A 182 6.85 -7.06 -2.88
CA LEU A 182 8.20 -7.48 -3.20
C LEU A 182 8.46 -8.91 -2.70
N HIS A 183 8.95 -9.78 -3.56
CA HIS A 183 9.28 -11.16 -3.23
C HIS A 183 10.71 -11.30 -2.75
N MET A 184 10.93 -11.91 -1.59
CA MET A 184 12.26 -12.21 -1.10
C MET A 184 12.92 -13.31 -1.92
N LYS A 185 14.22 -13.09 -2.22
CA LYS A 185 15.10 -14.13 -2.79
C LYS A 185 16.37 -14.25 -1.93
N PRO A 186 17.05 -15.41 -1.92
CA PRO A 186 18.22 -15.64 -1.06
C PRO A 186 19.36 -14.63 -1.23
N GLN A 187 19.53 -14.07 -2.42
CA GLN A 187 20.61 -13.13 -2.75
C GLN A 187 20.31 -11.68 -2.38
N PHE A 188 19.07 -11.31 -2.02
CA PHE A 188 18.72 -9.92 -1.73
C PHE A 188 19.05 -9.57 -0.28
N GLU A 189 19.74 -8.47 -0.07
CA GLU A 189 20.13 -7.95 1.25
C GLU A 189 19.31 -6.74 1.67
N THR A 190 18.80 -5.98 0.70
CA THR A 190 18.08 -4.74 0.92
C THR A 190 16.80 -4.66 0.10
N ILE A 191 15.89 -3.74 0.48
CA ILE A 191 14.72 -3.40 -0.33
C ILE A 191 15.14 -2.86 -1.71
N TYR A 192 16.28 -2.18 -1.81
CA TYR A 192 16.77 -1.69 -3.11
C TYR A 192 17.11 -2.82 -4.08
N ASP A 193 17.61 -3.95 -3.59
CA ASP A 193 17.83 -5.14 -4.41
C ASP A 193 16.53 -5.70 -4.94
N MET A 194 15.52 -5.77 -4.06
CA MET A 194 14.19 -6.23 -4.42
C MET A 194 13.51 -5.30 -5.43
N LEU A 195 13.59 -3.98 -5.25
CA LEU A 195 13.08 -2.99 -6.20
C LEU A 195 13.81 -3.03 -7.54
N SER A 196 15.13 -3.20 -7.51
CA SER A 196 15.96 -3.34 -8.72
C SER A 196 15.56 -4.58 -9.51
N HIS A 197 15.29 -5.68 -8.82
CA HIS A 197 14.79 -6.90 -9.46
C HIS A 197 13.35 -6.71 -9.99
N TYR A 198 12.47 -6.06 -9.23
CA TYR A 198 11.09 -5.79 -9.63
C TYR A 198 10.99 -4.95 -10.91
N THR A 199 11.94 -4.04 -11.12
CA THR A 199 12.01 -3.15 -12.30
C THR A 199 13.01 -3.61 -13.37
N SER A 200 13.62 -4.79 -13.22
CA SER A 200 14.52 -5.35 -14.22
C SER A 200 13.77 -5.84 -15.45
N VAL A 201 14.47 -5.91 -16.57
CA VAL A 201 13.95 -6.57 -17.78
C VAL A 201 13.94 -8.08 -17.56
N GLU A 202 12.83 -8.71 -17.88
CA GLU A 202 12.68 -10.16 -17.93
C GLU A 202 12.32 -10.62 -19.34
N THR A 203 12.90 -11.71 -19.80
CA THR A 203 12.47 -12.37 -21.03
C THR A 203 11.45 -13.43 -20.65
N LEU A 204 10.25 -13.35 -21.24
CA LEU A 204 9.20 -14.32 -20.98
C LEU A 204 9.53 -15.64 -21.71
N ASP A 205 9.15 -16.76 -21.11
CA ASP A 205 9.38 -18.09 -21.62
C ASP A 205 8.44 -18.44 -22.81
N SER A 206 8.58 -19.65 -23.37
CA SER A 206 7.78 -20.15 -24.48
C SER A 206 6.28 -20.26 -24.16
N ASP A 207 5.93 -20.51 -22.88
CA ASP A 207 4.54 -20.65 -22.45
C ASP A 207 3.81 -19.30 -22.44
N ASN A 208 4.60 -18.21 -22.37
CA ASN A 208 4.16 -16.82 -22.42
C ASN A 208 4.56 -16.15 -23.76
N SER A 209 4.74 -16.94 -24.83
CA SER A 209 5.08 -16.42 -26.15
C SER A 209 3.99 -15.48 -26.67
N TRP A 210 4.42 -14.44 -27.41
CA TRP A 210 3.54 -13.40 -27.93
C TRP A 210 3.72 -13.24 -29.44
N LYS A 211 2.60 -13.18 -30.17
CA LYS A 211 2.62 -12.86 -31.61
C LYS A 211 2.78 -11.36 -31.78
N CYS A 212 3.93 -10.93 -32.25
CA CYS A 212 4.21 -9.52 -32.51
C CYS A 212 3.34 -8.97 -33.65
N ASP A 213 2.63 -7.86 -33.38
CA ASP A 213 1.74 -7.25 -34.39
C ASP A 213 2.48 -6.64 -35.58
N LYS A 214 3.76 -6.25 -35.42
CA LYS A 214 4.57 -5.66 -36.47
C LYS A 214 5.23 -6.72 -37.36
N CYS A 215 6.06 -7.60 -36.81
CA CYS A 215 6.75 -8.61 -37.58
C CYS A 215 5.93 -9.91 -37.79
N LYS A 216 4.77 -10.05 -37.14
CA LYS A 216 3.84 -11.18 -37.22
C LYS A 216 4.42 -12.52 -36.73
N GLU A 217 5.60 -12.53 -36.16
CA GLU A 217 6.25 -13.72 -35.63
C GLU A 217 5.87 -13.98 -34.17
N ASN A 218 5.87 -15.24 -33.76
CA ASN A 218 5.81 -15.61 -32.35
C ASN A 218 7.20 -15.42 -31.75
N VAL A 219 7.28 -14.68 -30.67
CA VAL A 219 8.51 -14.32 -29.97
C VAL A 219 8.37 -14.52 -28.47
N ASN A 220 9.46 -14.71 -27.78
CA ASN A 220 9.53 -14.58 -26.33
C ASN A 220 9.82 -13.11 -26.02
N PRO A 221 8.81 -12.32 -25.61
CA PRO A 221 8.98 -10.89 -25.49
C PRO A 221 9.81 -10.53 -24.26
N GLU A 222 10.43 -9.36 -24.31
CA GLU A 222 11.03 -8.73 -23.15
C GLU A 222 9.98 -7.87 -22.44
N LYS A 223 9.85 -8.05 -21.13
CA LYS A 223 8.94 -7.25 -20.29
C LYS A 223 9.73 -6.44 -19.28
N LYS A 224 9.38 -5.18 -19.15
CA LYS A 224 9.92 -4.27 -18.14
C LYS A 224 8.79 -3.57 -17.42
N ILE A 225 8.87 -3.50 -16.09
CA ILE A 225 7.95 -2.73 -15.26
C ILE A 225 8.72 -1.57 -14.66
N VAL A 226 8.14 -0.37 -14.68
CA VAL A 226 8.66 0.82 -13.98
C VAL A 226 7.50 1.53 -13.28
N PHE A 227 7.82 2.32 -12.26
CA PHE A 227 6.81 3.17 -11.65
C PHE A 227 6.61 4.41 -12.53
N TRP A 228 5.37 4.63 -12.99
CA TRP A 228 5.00 5.83 -13.75
C TRP A 228 4.64 7.00 -12.85
N ASN A 229 3.82 6.72 -11.83
CA ASN A 229 3.45 7.67 -10.80
C ASN A 229 3.43 6.98 -9.45
N LEU A 230 3.91 7.65 -8.41
CA LEU A 230 3.90 7.14 -7.05
C LEU A 230 2.99 7.99 -6.17
N SER A 231 2.24 7.33 -5.29
CA SER A 231 1.37 7.94 -4.29
C SER A 231 2.16 8.68 -3.19
N ASP A 232 1.48 9.49 -2.40
CA ASP A 232 2.10 10.18 -1.26
C ASP A 232 2.43 9.23 -0.10
N ILE A 233 1.62 8.19 0.06
CA ILE A 233 1.88 7.10 1.00
C ILE A 233 2.20 5.84 0.22
N LEU A 234 3.43 5.33 0.36
CA LEU A 234 3.84 4.04 -0.19
C LEU A 234 3.71 2.94 0.85
N ILE A 235 3.03 1.87 0.48
CA ILE A 235 2.94 0.65 1.27
C ILE A 235 3.72 -0.43 0.55
N ILE A 236 4.78 -0.93 1.18
CA ILE A 236 5.62 -1.99 0.63
C ILE A 236 5.40 -3.25 1.45
N GLN A 237 4.82 -4.29 0.85
CA GLN A 237 4.68 -5.60 1.46
C GLN A 237 5.83 -6.51 1.04
N ILE A 238 6.47 -7.17 2.00
CA ILE A 238 7.53 -8.14 1.75
C ILE A 238 6.93 -9.56 1.83
N LYS A 239 6.87 -10.26 0.70
CA LYS A 239 6.45 -11.66 0.64
C LYS A 239 7.56 -12.55 1.18
N ARG A 240 7.34 -13.04 2.41
CA ARG A 240 8.31 -13.82 3.19
C ARG A 240 8.09 -15.34 3.10
N TYR A 241 7.18 -15.79 2.26
CA TYR A 241 6.93 -17.22 2.06
C TYR A 241 7.33 -17.61 0.64
N ASP A 242 8.10 -18.70 0.53
CA ASP A 242 8.46 -19.28 -0.77
C ASP A 242 7.31 -20.13 -1.37
N SER A 243 7.54 -20.71 -2.54
CA SER A 243 6.56 -21.56 -3.23
C SER A 243 6.15 -22.80 -2.44
N ASN A 244 6.94 -23.21 -1.44
CA ASN A 244 6.67 -24.33 -0.55
C ASN A 244 6.03 -23.89 0.79
N LEU A 245 5.56 -22.64 0.88
CA LEU A 245 4.98 -22.04 2.08
C LEU A 245 5.95 -22.00 3.28
N LYS A 246 7.26 -22.09 3.02
CA LYS A 246 8.29 -21.97 4.05
C LYS A 246 8.61 -20.48 4.25
N LYS A 247 8.58 -20.04 5.51
CA LYS A 247 8.92 -18.66 5.87
C LYS A 247 10.41 -18.39 5.68
N ILE A 248 10.73 -17.32 4.97
CA ILE A 248 12.08 -16.78 4.86
C ILE A 248 12.28 -15.78 6.01
N ASP A 249 12.73 -16.31 7.15
CA ASP A 249 12.86 -15.56 8.40
C ASP A 249 14.24 -14.89 8.53
N ARG A 250 14.65 -14.18 7.49
CA ARG A 250 15.89 -13.42 7.49
C ARG A 250 15.61 -11.91 7.48
N HIS A 251 16.51 -11.13 8.06
CA HIS A 251 16.47 -9.68 7.96
C HIS A 251 16.66 -9.23 6.50
N ILE A 252 16.00 -8.14 6.12
CA ILE A 252 16.20 -7.41 4.88
C ILE A 252 16.38 -5.93 5.24
N GLY A 253 17.46 -5.32 4.77
CA GLY A 253 17.77 -3.92 5.04
C GLY A 253 16.73 -2.97 4.41
N PHE A 254 16.25 -2.00 5.17
CA PHE A 254 15.32 -0.98 4.70
C PHE A 254 15.79 0.41 5.17
N PRO A 255 15.72 1.44 4.32
CA PRO A 255 16.19 2.77 4.68
C PRO A 255 15.11 3.57 5.43
N ILE A 256 15.53 4.53 6.25
CA ILE A 256 14.64 5.57 6.80
C ILE A 256 14.20 6.54 5.72
N LEU A 257 15.11 6.88 4.80
CA LEU A 257 14.83 7.70 3.63
C LEU A 257 14.94 6.85 2.37
N LEU A 258 13.79 6.49 1.80
CA LEU A 258 13.71 5.68 0.59
C LEU A 258 13.70 6.59 -0.64
N ASN A 259 14.70 6.42 -1.51
CA ASN A 259 14.79 7.13 -2.78
C ASN A 259 14.29 6.23 -3.92
N MET A 260 13.17 6.59 -4.53
CA MET A 260 12.53 5.86 -5.61
C MET A 260 12.88 6.38 -7.02
N ASN A 261 13.63 7.47 -7.14
CA ASN A 261 13.89 8.14 -8.44
C ASN A 261 14.40 7.20 -9.53
N LYS A 262 15.34 6.30 -9.21
CA LYS A 262 15.92 5.37 -10.21
C LYS A 262 14.96 4.28 -10.70
N PHE A 263 13.83 4.09 -10.05
CA PHE A 263 12.81 3.08 -10.39
C PHE A 263 11.61 3.69 -11.11
N CYS A 264 11.59 5.02 -11.23
CA CYS A 264 10.48 5.78 -11.78
C CYS A 264 10.77 6.28 -13.18
N MET A 265 9.73 6.36 -14.00
CA MET A 265 9.72 7.04 -15.29
C MET A 265 8.68 8.16 -15.20
N ASN A 266 9.06 9.28 -14.60
CA ASN A 266 8.15 10.38 -14.31
C ASN A 266 7.97 11.33 -15.51
N TYR A 267 6.75 11.87 -15.66
CA TYR A 267 6.47 12.96 -16.60
C TYR A 267 6.99 14.31 -16.09
N ALA A 268 6.91 14.54 -14.79
CA ALA A 268 7.40 15.73 -14.11
C ALA A 268 8.64 15.42 -13.27
N GLU A 269 9.59 16.37 -13.20
CA GLU A 269 10.74 16.29 -12.28
C GLU A 269 10.29 16.51 -10.84
N GLN A 270 9.73 15.49 -10.22
CA GLN A 270 9.38 15.50 -8.80
C GLN A 270 10.35 14.62 -8.01
N SER A 271 10.73 15.07 -6.83
CA SER A 271 11.48 14.23 -5.89
C SER A 271 10.61 13.06 -5.45
N MET A 272 11.10 11.84 -5.66
CA MET A 272 10.47 10.60 -5.21
C MET A 272 11.22 10.06 -3.98
N THR A 273 11.36 10.91 -2.97
CA THR A 273 11.96 10.58 -1.68
C THR A 273 10.88 10.44 -0.62
N TYR A 274 11.01 9.39 0.18
CA TYR A 274 10.01 8.99 1.18
C TYR A 274 10.66 8.77 2.52
N LYS A 275 9.99 9.20 3.61
CA LYS A 275 10.41 8.93 4.99
C LYS A 275 9.60 7.76 5.55
N LEU A 276 10.28 6.82 6.20
CA LEU A 276 9.64 5.70 6.91
C LEU A 276 8.83 6.25 8.10
N CYS A 277 7.56 5.91 8.16
CA CYS A 277 6.64 6.28 9.24
C CYS A 277 6.38 5.13 10.19
N SER A 278 6.20 3.92 9.65
CA SER A 278 5.84 2.77 10.47
C SER A 278 6.14 1.45 9.77
N ILE A 279 6.20 0.39 10.57
CA ILE A 279 6.51 -0.97 10.18
C ILE A 279 5.48 -1.90 10.81
N SER A 280 4.85 -2.77 10.03
CA SER A 280 4.15 -3.95 10.57
C SER A 280 5.09 -5.15 10.52
N VAL A 281 5.25 -5.82 11.64
CA VAL A 281 6.09 -7.01 11.80
C VAL A 281 5.21 -8.22 12.07
N GLN A 282 5.50 -9.34 11.39
CA GLN A 282 4.85 -10.63 11.63
C GLN A 282 5.85 -11.60 12.24
N SER A 283 5.60 -12.03 13.46
CA SER A 283 6.34 -13.10 14.14
C SER A 283 5.58 -14.43 14.06
N GLY A 284 6.27 -15.56 14.21
CA GLY A 284 5.67 -16.88 14.13
C GLY A 284 5.56 -17.43 12.71
N SER A 285 4.63 -18.39 12.50
CA SER A 285 4.40 -19.11 11.25
C SER A 285 3.13 -18.65 10.51
N LEU A 286 2.82 -19.29 9.39
CA LEU A 286 1.61 -19.04 8.61
C LEU A 286 0.33 -19.34 9.42
N ASN A 287 0.34 -20.42 10.21
CA ASN A 287 -0.83 -20.93 10.92
C ASN A 287 -0.90 -20.49 12.39
N GLY A 288 0.07 -19.68 12.87
CA GLY A 288 0.15 -19.26 14.27
C GLY A 288 1.16 -18.13 14.40
N GLY A 289 0.79 -16.96 13.91
CA GLY A 289 1.63 -15.76 13.94
C GLY A 289 1.01 -14.66 14.79
N HIS A 290 1.82 -13.67 15.09
CA HIS A 290 1.41 -12.46 15.77
C HIS A 290 1.92 -11.24 15.04
N TYR A 291 1.07 -10.22 14.90
CA TYR A 291 1.42 -8.94 14.30
C TYR A 291 1.54 -7.85 15.36
N TYR A 292 2.52 -6.98 15.19
CA TYR A 292 2.66 -5.75 15.96
C TYR A 292 3.19 -4.62 15.05
N ALA A 293 2.96 -3.39 15.46
CA ALA A 293 3.45 -2.23 14.74
C ALA A 293 4.64 -1.59 15.46
N ILE A 294 5.54 -0.98 14.69
CA ILE A 294 6.57 -0.10 15.19
C ILE A 294 6.43 1.23 14.46
N CYS A 295 6.16 2.30 15.18
CA CYS A 295 5.82 3.58 14.60
C CYS A 295 6.75 4.69 15.10
N ASN A 296 7.08 5.61 14.18
CA ASN A 296 7.73 6.87 14.53
C ASN A 296 6.68 7.81 15.10
N THR A 297 6.82 8.20 16.36
CA THR A 297 5.83 9.02 17.08
C THR A 297 6.00 10.52 16.85
N ASP A 298 6.85 10.95 15.92
CA ASP A 298 7.17 12.33 15.50
C ASP A 298 7.74 13.25 16.61
N ILE A 299 7.51 12.95 17.87
CA ILE A 299 8.09 13.68 18.98
C ILE A 299 9.51 13.16 19.20
N ASP A 300 10.52 13.94 18.83
CA ASP A 300 11.95 13.65 18.98
C ASP A 300 12.47 12.43 18.18
N ASN A 301 11.85 12.05 17.06
CA ASN A 301 12.18 10.84 16.28
C ASN A 301 12.20 9.54 17.11
N LYS A 302 11.36 9.47 18.14
CA LYS A 302 11.23 8.27 18.96
C LYS A 302 10.41 7.21 18.27
N TRP A 303 10.86 5.97 18.39
CA TRP A 303 10.15 4.81 17.89
C TRP A 303 9.49 4.04 19.02
N LYS A 304 8.27 3.59 18.80
CA LYS A 304 7.51 2.80 19.76
C LYS A 304 6.95 1.56 19.14
N VAL A 305 6.93 0.49 19.93
CA VAL A 305 6.24 -0.75 19.61
C VAL A 305 4.81 -0.66 20.12
N PHE A 306 3.86 -0.95 19.23
CA PHE A 306 2.44 -1.11 19.52
C PHE A 306 2.08 -2.58 19.38
N ASN A 307 2.08 -3.28 20.49
CA ASN A 307 1.78 -4.70 20.58
C ASN A 307 0.42 -4.89 21.25
N ASP A 308 -0.63 -4.81 20.45
CA ASP A 308 -2.02 -4.74 20.91
C ASP A 308 -2.21 -3.63 21.97
N SER A 309 -2.61 -3.98 23.19
CA SER A 309 -2.81 -3.00 24.28
C SER A 309 -1.50 -2.46 24.88
N ASN A 310 -0.37 -3.10 24.61
CA ASN A 310 0.91 -2.73 25.19
C ASN A 310 1.66 -1.77 24.27
N VAL A 311 2.17 -0.68 24.82
CA VAL A 311 3.00 0.30 24.10
C VAL A 311 4.27 0.55 24.89
N PHE A 312 5.42 0.43 24.21
CA PHE A 312 6.73 0.65 24.84
C PHE A 312 7.74 1.22 23.83
N ASP A 313 8.78 1.84 24.33
CA ASP A 313 9.84 2.42 23.52
C ASP A 313 10.72 1.33 22.91
N ILE A 314 11.30 1.60 21.75
CA ILE A 314 12.30 0.76 21.11
C ILE A 314 13.47 1.63 20.65
N ASP A 315 14.68 1.17 20.88
CA ASP A 315 15.86 1.85 20.40
C ASP A 315 15.96 1.79 18.87
N PHE A 316 16.50 2.84 18.27
CA PHE A 316 16.62 2.95 16.82
C PHE A 316 17.40 1.77 16.21
N SER A 317 18.49 1.33 16.85
CA SER A 317 19.28 0.18 16.42
C SER A 317 18.45 -1.10 16.36
N ASP A 318 17.62 -1.34 17.38
CA ASP A 318 16.78 -2.54 17.49
C ASP A 318 15.63 -2.48 16.50
N MET A 319 15.06 -1.30 16.26
CA MET A 319 14.05 -1.09 15.22
C MET A 319 14.60 -1.43 13.84
N MET A 320 15.83 -1.01 13.52
CA MET A 320 16.47 -1.29 12.23
C MET A 320 16.81 -2.78 12.02
N GLN A 321 16.86 -3.58 13.07
CA GLN A 321 17.08 -5.04 12.99
C GLN A 321 15.77 -5.84 12.85
N GLN A 322 14.62 -5.17 12.87
CA GLN A 322 13.34 -5.85 12.74
C GLN A 322 13.15 -6.48 11.34
N LYS A 323 12.24 -7.44 11.26
CA LYS A 323 11.90 -8.15 10.03
C LYS A 323 10.55 -7.68 9.50
N PRO A 324 10.48 -6.57 8.74
CA PRO A 324 9.22 -5.99 8.33
C PRO A 324 8.40 -6.96 7.47
N TYR A 325 7.09 -6.95 7.69
CA TYR A 325 6.09 -7.55 6.82
C TYR A 325 5.50 -6.50 5.86
N CYS A 326 5.11 -5.33 6.42
CA CYS A 326 4.76 -4.15 5.65
C CYS A 326 5.55 -2.93 6.15
N LEU A 327 5.95 -2.08 5.23
CA LEU A 327 6.61 -0.81 5.47
C LEU A 327 5.73 0.31 4.95
N PHE A 328 5.56 1.35 5.74
CA PHE A 328 4.76 2.51 5.38
C PHE A 328 5.66 3.72 5.30
N TYR A 329 5.73 4.29 4.11
CA TYR A 329 6.53 5.45 3.79
C TYR A 329 5.64 6.63 3.38
N LYS A 330 6.02 7.84 3.76
CA LYS A 330 5.37 9.09 3.35
C LYS A 330 6.33 9.94 2.53
N ARG A 331 5.84 10.52 1.44
CA ARG A 331 6.61 11.44 0.58
C ARG A 331 7.03 12.68 1.38
N ILE A 332 8.26 13.18 1.13
CA ILE A 332 8.81 14.40 1.73
C ILE A 332 9.28 15.39 0.64
#